data_9cbd85d98bb6bb5d9dade83634da7668
#
_entry.id   9cbd85d98bb6bb5d9dade83634da7668
#
_cell.length_a   1.000
_cell.length_b   1.000
_cell.length_c   1.000
_cell.angle_alpha   90.00
_cell.angle_beta   90.00
_cell.angle_gamma   90.00
#
_symmetry.space_group_name_H-M   'P 1'
#
loop_
_entity.id
_entity.type
_entity.pdbx_description
1 polymer ?
#
loop_
_entity_poly.entity_id
_entity_poly.type
_entity_poly.pdbx_seq_one_letter_code
_entity_poly.pdbx_strand_id
1 'polypeptide(L)' 'MSTNSPFFTKVEPDADRPGRYRWFIFENDRMRDASVYSFATKREAQADADKFVQGLNDTWTDRK' A
#
# COMPACT_ATOMS: atom_id res chain seq x y z
N MET A 1 17.99 8.06 5.75
CA MET A 1 17.72 7.62 5.73
C MET A 1 17.30 6.72 5.84
N SER A 2 17.12 6.48 6.08
CA SER A 2 16.72 5.71 5.95
C SER A 2 15.85 5.16 6.53
N THR A 3 14.86 5.01 6.21
CA THR A 3 13.93 4.51 6.81
C THR A 3 14.05 3.17 6.86
N ASN A 4 13.83 2.50 7.76
CA ASN A 4 13.87 1.11 7.86
C ASN A 4 12.52 0.51 7.89
N SER A 5 11.61 1.06 7.16
CA SER A 5 10.27 0.51 7.08
C SER A 5 10.33 -0.85 6.40
N PRO A 6 9.72 -1.88 6.96
CA PRO A 6 9.68 -3.18 6.31
C PRO A 6 8.60 -3.26 5.24
N PHE A 7 7.83 -2.19 5.05
CA PHE A 7 6.71 -2.23 4.14
C PHE A 7 7.04 -1.68 2.78
N PHE A 8 6.38 -2.23 1.77
CA PHE A 8 6.59 -1.75 0.43
C PHE A 8 5.27 -1.91 -0.31
N THR A 9 4.97 -0.98 -1.17
CA THR A 9 3.69 -0.93 -1.84
C THR A 9 3.83 -1.26 -3.31
N LYS A 10 2.75 -1.76 -3.89
CA LYS A 10 2.70 -2.09 -5.29
C LYS A 10 1.33 -1.72 -5.80
N VAL A 11 1.24 -1.07 -6.95
CA VAL A 11 -0.03 -0.72 -7.55
C VAL A 11 -0.18 -1.52 -8.83
N GLU A 12 -1.32 -2.16 -9.01
CA GLU A 12 -1.56 -2.99 -10.17
C GLU A 12 -2.97 -2.76 -10.70
N PRO A 13 -3.20 -3.05 -11.98
CA PRO A 13 -4.55 -2.98 -12.50
C PRO A 13 -5.45 -3.97 -11.77
N ASP A 14 -6.69 -3.55 -11.56
CA ASP A 14 -7.68 -4.42 -10.92
C ASP A 14 -8.19 -5.41 -11.97
N ALA A 15 -7.96 -6.68 -11.77
CA ALA A 15 -8.37 -7.68 -12.73
C ALA A 15 -9.87 -7.73 -12.92
N ASP A 16 -10.65 -7.40 -11.90
CA ASP A 16 -12.09 -7.46 -11.98
C ASP A 16 -12.72 -6.20 -12.52
N ARG A 17 -11.97 -5.10 -12.57
CA ARG A 17 -12.52 -3.82 -13.00
C ARG A 17 -11.57 -3.14 -13.95
N PRO A 18 -11.69 -3.39 -15.23
CA PRO A 18 -10.77 -2.80 -16.21
C PRO A 18 -10.73 -1.28 -16.08
N GLY A 19 -9.55 -0.72 -16.20
CA GLY A 19 -9.38 0.71 -16.09
C GLY A 19 -9.26 1.22 -14.68
N ARG A 20 -9.26 0.33 -13.71
CA ARG A 20 -9.12 0.72 -12.33
C ARG A 20 -7.89 0.04 -11.74
N TYR A 21 -7.49 0.49 -10.55
CA TYR A 21 -6.25 0.04 -9.95
C TYR A 21 -6.44 -0.27 -8.48
N ARG A 22 -5.61 -1.17 -7.98
CA ARG A 22 -5.60 -1.50 -6.56
C ARG A 22 -4.18 -1.47 -6.06
N TRP A 23 -4.01 -1.29 -4.76
CA TRP A 23 -2.69 -1.32 -4.18
C TRP A 23 -2.56 -2.52 -3.25
N PHE A 24 -1.32 -2.95 -3.10
CA PHE A 24 -0.99 -4.07 -2.25
C PHE A 24 0.20 -3.68 -1.40
N ILE A 25 0.23 -4.13 -0.17
CA ILE A 25 1.32 -3.83 0.74
C ILE A 25 1.97 -5.13 1.14
N PHE A 26 3.28 -5.16 1.02
CA PHE A 26 4.07 -6.32 1.37
C PHE A 26 4.96 -6.00 2.55
N GLU A 27 5.18 -6.98 3.38
CA GLU A 27 6.09 -6.89 4.50
C GLU A 27 7.02 -8.07 4.38
N ASN A 28 8.29 -7.81 4.10
CA ASN A 28 9.30 -8.86 3.96
C ASN A 28 8.86 -9.94 2.97
N ASP A 29 8.46 -9.50 1.79
CA ASP A 29 8.08 -10.41 0.70
C ASP A 29 6.76 -11.13 0.89
N ARG A 30 6.02 -10.80 1.91
CA ARG A 30 4.71 -11.39 2.11
C ARG A 30 3.65 -10.34 1.96
N MET A 31 2.60 -10.65 1.22
CA MET A 31 1.51 -9.71 1.10
C MET A 31 0.82 -9.59 2.44
N ARG A 32 0.76 -8.35 2.93
CA ARG A 32 0.16 -8.08 4.21
C ARG A 32 -1.24 -7.53 4.07
N ASP A 33 -1.44 -6.68 3.08
CA ASP A 33 -2.71 -6.00 2.95
C ASP A 33 -2.95 -5.61 1.51
N ALA A 34 -4.18 -5.30 1.19
CA ALA A 34 -4.56 -4.87 -0.14
C ALA A 34 -5.71 -3.90 -0.02
N SER A 35 -5.90 -3.04 -1.02
CA SER A 35 -6.97 -2.07 -0.97
C SER A 35 -8.32 -2.78 -1.08
N VAL A 36 -9.29 -2.30 -0.32
CA VAL A 36 -10.64 -2.81 -0.41
C VAL A 36 -11.31 -2.25 -1.64
N TYR A 37 -10.95 -1.02 -2.01
CA TYR A 37 -11.55 -0.35 -3.14
C TYR A 37 -10.58 -0.29 -4.29
N SER A 38 -11.11 -0.08 -5.49
CA SER A 38 -10.27 0.20 -6.65
C SER A 38 -10.29 1.69 -6.90
N PHE A 39 -9.27 2.17 -7.58
CA PHE A 39 -9.09 3.59 -7.83
C PHE A 39 -9.06 3.87 -9.32
N ALA A 40 -9.43 5.06 -9.70
CA ALA A 40 -9.51 5.42 -11.10
C ALA A 40 -8.15 5.57 -11.75
N THR A 41 -7.12 5.92 -10.97
CA THR A 41 -5.78 6.10 -11.51
C THR A 41 -4.76 5.45 -10.60
N LYS A 42 -3.60 5.17 -11.17
CA LYS A 42 -2.49 4.63 -10.39
C LYS A 42 -2.07 5.60 -9.31
N ARG A 43 -2.10 6.90 -9.63
CA ARG A 43 -1.68 7.92 -8.68
C ARG A 43 -2.57 7.90 -7.44
N GLU A 44 -3.86 7.77 -7.64
CA GLU A 44 -4.78 7.73 -6.52
C GLU A 44 -4.54 6.48 -5.67
N ALA A 45 -4.33 5.35 -6.33
CA ALA A 45 -4.07 4.12 -5.60
C ALA A 45 -2.77 4.24 -4.80
N GLN A 46 -1.75 4.80 -5.41
CA GLN A 46 -0.46 4.95 -4.74
C GLN A 46 -0.58 5.91 -3.55
N ALA A 47 -1.32 7.01 -3.72
CA ALA A 47 -1.48 7.96 -2.63
C ALA A 47 -2.19 7.31 -1.44
N ASP A 48 -3.20 6.50 -1.72
CA ASP A 48 -3.91 5.83 -0.65
C ASP A 48 -3.03 4.79 0.03
N ALA A 49 -2.24 4.06 -0.77
CA ALA A 49 -1.32 3.08 -0.21
C ALA A 49 -0.29 3.77 0.70
N ASP A 50 0.21 4.91 0.27
CA ASP A 50 1.20 5.64 1.05
C ASP A 50 0.63 6.07 2.40
N LYS A 51 -0.62 6.50 2.41
CA LYS A 51 -1.26 6.86 3.66
C LYS A 51 -1.40 5.66 4.57
N PHE A 52 -1.74 4.53 4.01
CA PHE A 52 -1.92 3.31 4.79
C PHE A 52 -0.58 2.90 5.40
N VAL A 53 0.47 2.93 4.61
CA VAL A 53 1.79 2.55 5.09
C VAL A 53 2.27 3.52 6.16
N GLN A 54 1.96 4.79 6.00
CA GLN A 54 2.35 5.77 6.99
C GLN A 54 1.69 5.46 8.33
N GLY A 55 0.43 5.06 8.31
CA GLY A 55 -0.24 4.66 9.53
C GLY A 55 0.39 3.43 10.15
N LEU A 56 0.78 2.45 9.32
CA LEU A 56 1.46 1.27 9.82
C LEU A 56 2.80 1.63 10.44
N ASN A 57 3.54 2.49 9.77
CA ASN A 57 4.84 2.90 10.27
C ASN A 57 4.73 3.66 11.57
N ASP A 58 3.75 4.52 11.69
CA ASP A 58 3.53 5.28 12.92
C ASP A 58 3.24 4.34 14.07
N THR A 59 2.37 3.38 13.86
CA THR A 59 2.03 2.42 14.88
C THR A 59 3.24 1.57 15.25
N TRP A 60 3.97 1.16 14.24
CA TRP A 60 5.14 0.32 14.45
C TRP A 60 6.21 1.06 15.24
N THR A 61 6.39 2.33 14.94
CA THR A 61 7.38 3.14 15.61
C THR A 61 6.98 3.41 17.05
N ASP A 62 5.71 3.63 17.28
CA ASP A 62 5.22 3.91 18.61
C ASP A 62 5.30 2.74 19.55
N ARG A 63 5.47 1.57 19.03
CA ARG A 63 5.46 0.42 19.84
C ARG A 63 6.78 0.20 20.44
N LYS A 64 7.51 0.88 20.81
CA LYS A 64 8.78 0.61 21.28
C LYS A 64 8.87 -0.01 22.57
#